data_b4b996e55633977e812a9eb19b9dbe68
#
_entry.id   b4b996e55633977e812a9eb19b9dbe68
#
_cell.length_a   1.000
_cell.length_b   1.000
_cell.length_c   1.000
_cell.angle_alpha   90.00
_cell.angle_beta   90.00
_cell.angle_gamma   90.00
#
_symmetry.space_group_name_H-M   'P 1'
#
loop_
_entity.id
_entity.type
_entity.pdbx_description
1 polymer ?
#
loop_
_entity_poly.entity_id
_entity_poly.type
_entity_poly.pdbx_seq_one_letter_code
_entity_poly.pdbx_strand_id
1 'polypeptide(L)'
;MFASLEKVMGSSAEKLGNNKVLIAIRDGFLVSTPLIIVASIFLVIANFPIPGYVDFLAQFFGQGWPSKMDAVIDSTFSVLGLLGAVGIGYAYARQLESDPIAGGAVSLVCFLIITPKVHADFVNAANGKAFNGFALAHLGSAGMFLAMLTAIISVKIFVTIKNKGWVIKMPDGVPPAVTQSFAALIPSAFAVSAFWNQLPCSVA
;
A
#
# COMPACT_ATOMS: atom_id res chain seq x y z
N MET A 1 6.66 21.28 38.04
CA MET A 1 7.43 20.74 36.90
C MET A 1 6.67 19.58 36.24
N PHE A 2 6.22 18.55 36.99
CA PHE A 2 5.46 17.43 36.45
C PHE A 2 4.11 17.84 35.84
N ALA A 3 3.34 18.69 36.48
CA ALA A 3 2.02 19.18 35.96
C ALA A 3 2.14 19.97 34.63
N SER A 4 3.25 20.68 34.43
CA SER A 4 3.50 21.37 33.16
C SER A 4 3.87 20.42 32.04
N LEU A 5 4.63 19.37 32.34
CA LEU A 5 4.93 18.28 31.38
C LEU A 5 3.68 17.50 31.02
N GLU A 6 2.83 17.18 31.98
CA GLU A 6 1.58 16.47 31.78
C GLU A 6 0.60 17.28 30.89
N LYS A 7 0.52 18.59 31.09
CA LYS A 7 -0.30 19.49 30.27
C LYS A 7 0.23 19.62 28.84
N VAL A 8 1.55 19.71 28.64
CA VAL A 8 2.19 19.78 27.32
C VAL A 8 2.05 18.44 26.60
N MET A 9 2.26 17.33 27.30
CA MET A 9 2.08 16.00 26.74
C MET A 9 0.61 15.72 26.38
N GLY A 10 -0.34 16.09 27.23
CA GLY A 10 -1.77 15.95 26.97
C GLY A 10 -2.22 16.74 25.73
N SER A 11 -1.85 18.02 25.65
CA SER A 11 -2.17 18.87 24.50
C SER A 11 -1.51 18.39 23.19
N SER A 12 -0.28 17.90 23.27
CA SER A 12 0.41 17.34 22.11
C SER A 12 -0.18 16.00 21.67
N ALA A 13 -0.54 15.14 22.62
CA ALA A 13 -1.20 13.87 22.36
C ALA A 13 -2.58 14.06 21.71
N GLU A 14 -3.34 15.05 22.17
CA GLU A 14 -4.64 15.40 21.58
C GLU A 14 -4.51 15.93 20.14
N LYS A 15 -3.55 16.80 19.88
CA LYS A 15 -3.27 17.30 18.53
C LYS A 15 -2.81 16.20 17.58
N LEU A 16 -1.97 15.29 18.06
CA LEU A 16 -1.53 14.13 17.29
C LEU A 16 -2.68 13.15 17.06
N GLY A 17 -3.50 12.88 18.08
CA GLY A 17 -4.65 11.99 18.01
C GLY A 17 -5.74 12.47 17.04
N ASN A 18 -5.87 13.78 16.84
CA ASN A 18 -6.85 14.37 15.92
C ASN A 18 -6.30 14.69 14.53
N ASN A 19 -5.03 14.36 14.26
CA ASN A 19 -4.44 14.59 12.96
C ASN A 19 -4.95 13.56 11.92
N LYS A 20 -5.68 14.03 10.92
CA LYS A 20 -6.27 13.20 9.86
C LYS A 20 -5.25 12.31 9.14
N VAL A 21 -4.02 12.77 8.98
CA VAL A 21 -2.93 12.00 8.35
C VAL A 21 -2.51 10.83 9.24
N LEU A 22 -2.29 11.10 10.54
CA LEU A 22 -1.86 10.04 11.48
C LEU A 22 -2.96 9.00 11.69
N ILE A 23 -4.22 9.45 11.77
CA ILE A 23 -5.38 8.54 11.83
C ILE A 23 -5.43 7.67 10.58
N ALA A 24 -5.25 8.26 9.39
CA ALA A 24 -5.27 7.52 8.13
C ALA A 24 -4.14 6.50 8.00
N ILE A 25 -2.93 6.84 8.46
CA ILE A 25 -1.80 5.90 8.50
C ILE A 25 -2.12 4.74 9.43
N ARG A 26 -2.57 5.02 10.66
CA ARG A 26 -2.96 3.99 11.62
C ARG A 26 -4.04 3.07 11.05
N ASP A 27 -5.13 3.64 10.56
CA ASP A 27 -6.28 2.89 10.07
C ASP A 27 -5.94 2.11 8.79
N GLY A 28 -5.08 2.67 7.93
CA GLY A 28 -4.58 2.00 6.74
C GLY A 28 -3.75 0.76 7.04
N PHE A 29 -2.90 0.81 8.08
CA PHE A 29 -2.15 -0.37 8.52
C PHE A 29 -3.03 -1.43 9.18
N LEU A 30 -4.10 -1.03 9.88
CA LEU A 30 -5.03 -1.98 10.49
C LEU A 30 -5.68 -2.92 9.46
N VAL A 31 -5.82 -2.49 8.20
CA VAL A 31 -6.33 -3.35 7.12
C VAL A 31 -5.42 -4.56 6.88
N SER A 32 -4.11 -4.39 7.02
CA SER A 32 -3.12 -5.46 6.82
C SER A 32 -2.95 -6.38 8.05
N THR A 33 -3.36 -5.95 9.23
CA THR A 33 -3.12 -6.65 10.49
C THR A 33 -3.61 -8.12 10.50
N PRO A 34 -4.85 -8.45 10.07
CA PRO A 34 -5.31 -9.84 10.09
C PRO A 34 -4.49 -10.73 9.14
N LEU A 35 -4.04 -10.20 8.02
CA LEU A 35 -3.21 -10.94 7.05
C LEU A 35 -1.82 -11.22 7.62
N ILE A 36 -1.23 -10.24 8.33
CA ILE A 36 0.06 -10.39 9.01
C ILE A 36 -0.03 -11.47 10.10
N ILE A 37 -1.12 -11.51 10.87
CA ILE A 37 -1.33 -12.52 11.90
C ILE A 37 -1.39 -13.92 11.27
N VAL A 38 -2.17 -14.08 10.19
CA VAL A 38 -2.25 -15.37 9.48
C VAL A 38 -0.87 -15.78 8.94
N ALA A 39 -0.17 -14.88 8.25
CA ALA A 39 1.17 -15.18 7.72
C ALA A 39 2.18 -15.53 8.82
N SER A 40 2.07 -14.89 10.00
CA SER A 40 2.92 -15.19 11.15
C SER A 40 2.69 -16.60 11.70
N ILE A 41 1.46 -17.12 11.66
CA ILE A 41 1.18 -18.51 12.02
C ILE A 41 1.89 -19.47 11.06
N PHE A 42 1.81 -19.21 9.74
CA PHE A 42 2.52 -20.00 8.74
C PHE A 42 4.04 -19.92 8.94
N LEU A 43 4.56 -18.73 9.25
CA LEU A 43 5.99 -18.52 9.54
C LEU A 43 6.46 -19.36 10.73
N VAL A 44 5.69 -19.41 11.82
CA VAL A 44 6.01 -20.21 13.00
C VAL A 44 5.97 -21.70 12.67
N ILE A 45 4.97 -22.15 11.91
CA ILE A 45 4.87 -23.55 11.47
C ILE A 45 6.03 -23.93 10.57
N ALA A 46 6.43 -23.07 9.62
CA ALA A 46 7.51 -23.34 8.68
C ALA A 46 8.89 -23.41 9.35
N ASN A 47 9.11 -22.60 10.40
CA ASN A 47 10.42 -22.39 11.03
C ASN A 47 10.46 -22.87 12.49
N PHE A 48 9.70 -23.89 12.83
CA PHE A 48 9.65 -24.37 14.22
C PHE A 48 11.00 -25.01 14.64
N PRO A 49 11.63 -24.54 15.72
CA PRO A 49 13.02 -24.85 16.05
C PRO A 49 13.18 -26.21 16.77
N ILE A 50 12.58 -27.28 16.23
CA ILE A 50 12.76 -28.64 16.75
C ILE A 50 13.57 -29.46 15.72
N PRO A 51 14.69 -30.10 16.11
CA PRO A 51 15.40 -31.01 15.22
C PRO A 51 14.50 -32.15 14.72
N GLY A 52 14.51 -32.39 13.39
CA GLY A 52 13.68 -33.44 12.78
C GLY A 52 12.22 -33.06 12.52
N TYR A 53 11.78 -31.86 12.90
CA TYR A 53 10.40 -31.40 12.69
C TYR A 53 10.02 -31.31 11.20
N VAL A 54 10.93 -30.79 10.38
CA VAL A 54 10.71 -30.64 8.93
C VAL A 54 10.55 -32.01 8.27
N ASP A 55 11.41 -32.97 8.63
CA ASP A 55 11.36 -34.35 8.10
C ASP A 55 10.12 -35.09 8.59
N PHE A 56 9.70 -34.86 9.83
CA PHE A 56 8.47 -35.41 10.37
C PHE A 56 7.26 -34.92 9.59
N LEU A 57 7.13 -33.62 9.37
CA LEU A 57 6.01 -33.07 8.58
C LEU A 57 6.06 -33.45 7.11
N ALA A 58 7.26 -33.67 6.55
CA ALA A 58 7.43 -34.12 5.16
C ALA A 58 6.81 -35.51 4.92
N GLN A 59 6.69 -36.34 5.96
CA GLN A 59 6.01 -37.64 5.86
C GLN A 59 4.50 -37.51 5.65
N PHE A 60 3.88 -36.44 6.17
CA PHE A 60 2.43 -36.19 6.05
C PHE A 60 2.08 -35.29 4.87
N PHE A 61 2.86 -34.25 4.62
CA PHE A 61 2.56 -33.20 3.62
C PHE A 61 3.41 -33.30 2.35
N GLY A 62 4.38 -34.24 2.31
CA GLY A 62 5.33 -34.41 1.21
C GLY A 62 6.52 -33.46 1.31
N GLN A 63 7.61 -33.76 0.57
CA GLN A 63 8.88 -33.04 0.64
C GLN A 63 8.78 -31.54 0.24
N GLY A 64 7.77 -31.15 -0.52
CA GLY A 64 7.56 -29.76 -0.97
C GLY A 64 6.72 -28.89 -0.04
N TRP A 65 6.37 -29.35 1.17
CA TRP A 65 5.52 -28.59 2.07
C TRP A 65 6.13 -27.25 2.54
N PRO A 66 7.47 -27.13 2.81
CA PRO A 66 8.03 -25.85 3.22
C PRO A 66 7.84 -24.76 2.16
N SER A 67 8.08 -25.09 0.88
CA SER A 67 7.90 -24.12 -0.22
C SER A 67 6.46 -23.59 -0.34
N LYS A 68 5.46 -24.41 0.05
CA LYS A 68 4.06 -23.96 0.07
C LYS A 68 3.80 -22.99 1.23
N MET A 69 4.43 -23.21 2.37
CA MET A 69 4.36 -22.27 3.51
C MET A 69 5.06 -20.96 3.18
N ASP A 70 6.27 -21.03 2.60
CA ASP A 70 7.03 -19.87 2.16
C ASP A 70 6.24 -19.04 1.14
N ALA A 71 5.54 -19.68 0.20
CA ALA A 71 4.68 -18.97 -0.76
C ALA A 71 3.57 -18.15 -0.09
N VAL A 72 2.96 -18.62 1.01
CA VAL A 72 1.95 -17.87 1.77
C VAL A 72 2.60 -16.71 2.51
N ILE A 73 3.77 -16.96 3.14
CA ILE A 73 4.53 -15.95 3.89
C ILE A 73 4.95 -14.81 2.94
N ASP A 74 5.56 -15.16 1.81
CA ASP A 74 6.02 -14.21 0.81
C ASP A 74 4.86 -13.42 0.18
N SER A 75 3.76 -14.09 -0.15
CA SER A 75 2.57 -13.42 -0.70
C SER A 75 1.94 -12.40 0.25
N THR A 76 2.28 -12.44 1.53
CA THR A 76 1.80 -11.48 2.52
C THR A 76 2.84 -10.42 2.83
N PHE A 77 4.03 -10.82 3.29
CA PHE A 77 5.05 -9.88 3.75
C PHE A 77 5.71 -9.11 2.59
N SER A 78 5.87 -9.74 1.44
CA SER A 78 6.48 -9.10 0.27
C SER A 78 5.55 -8.13 -0.46
N VAL A 79 4.26 -8.01 -0.05
CA VAL A 79 3.31 -7.05 -0.64
C VAL A 79 2.74 -6.06 0.39
N LEU A 80 3.34 -5.98 1.58
CA LEU A 80 2.87 -5.06 2.64
C LEU A 80 2.85 -3.60 2.22
N GLY A 81 3.80 -3.17 1.38
CA GLY A 81 3.82 -1.83 0.83
C GLY A 81 2.63 -1.54 -0.09
N LEU A 82 2.21 -2.53 -0.91
CA LEU A 82 1.01 -2.43 -1.73
C LEU A 82 -0.25 -2.30 -0.88
N LEU A 83 -0.38 -3.17 0.13
CA LEU A 83 -1.51 -3.13 1.06
C LEU A 83 -1.55 -1.83 1.83
N GLY A 84 -0.38 -1.33 2.27
CA GLY A 84 -0.24 -0.03 2.91
C GLY A 84 -0.65 1.12 2.01
N ALA A 85 -0.23 1.15 0.74
CA ALA A 85 -0.62 2.17 -0.23
C ALA A 85 -2.14 2.25 -0.39
N VAL A 86 -2.80 1.10 -0.60
CA VAL A 86 -4.25 1.03 -0.74
C VAL A 86 -4.96 1.39 0.57
N GLY A 87 -4.55 0.80 1.68
CA GLY A 87 -5.19 0.99 2.99
C GLY A 87 -5.10 2.43 3.48
N ILE A 88 -3.91 3.04 3.40
CA ILE A 88 -3.71 4.43 3.81
C ILE A 88 -4.43 5.38 2.86
N GLY A 89 -4.37 5.13 1.54
CA GLY A 89 -5.09 5.91 0.54
C GLY A 89 -6.60 5.90 0.78
N TYR A 90 -7.16 4.73 1.04
CA TYR A 90 -8.56 4.54 1.40
C TYR A 90 -8.93 5.30 2.69
N ALA A 91 -8.16 5.08 3.76
CA ALA A 91 -8.40 5.69 5.06
C ALA A 91 -8.27 7.22 4.99
N TYR A 92 -7.29 7.74 4.24
CA TYR A 92 -7.08 9.18 4.13
C TYR A 92 -8.18 9.87 3.30
N ALA A 93 -8.62 9.27 2.19
CA ALA A 93 -9.74 9.78 1.43
C ALA A 93 -11.02 9.82 2.28
N ARG A 94 -11.26 8.79 3.11
CA ARG A 94 -12.37 8.75 4.07
C ARG A 94 -12.28 9.86 5.12
N GLN A 95 -11.07 10.14 5.66
CA GLN A 95 -10.86 11.24 6.62
C GLN A 95 -11.08 12.61 5.99
N LEU A 96 -10.93 12.73 4.67
CA LEU A 96 -11.18 13.95 3.90
C LEU A 96 -12.60 13.99 3.30
N GLU A 97 -13.49 13.10 3.75
CA GLU A 97 -14.90 13.03 3.31
C GLU A 97 -15.04 12.90 1.78
N SER A 98 -14.13 12.16 1.17
CA SER A 98 -14.10 11.89 -0.26
C SER A 98 -14.34 10.41 -0.54
N ASP A 99 -14.24 10.00 -1.81
CA ASP A 99 -14.41 8.61 -2.22
C ASP A 99 -13.21 7.74 -1.77
N PRO A 100 -13.41 6.82 -0.80
CA PRO A 100 -12.32 6.02 -0.25
C PRO A 100 -11.76 5.00 -1.27
N ILE A 101 -12.62 4.45 -2.13
CA ILE A 101 -12.22 3.44 -3.12
C ILE A 101 -11.33 4.09 -4.17
N ALA A 102 -11.76 5.23 -4.71
CA ALA A 102 -10.94 6.01 -5.64
C ALA A 102 -9.62 6.46 -5.01
N GLY A 103 -9.64 6.89 -3.74
CA GLY A 103 -8.44 7.26 -2.99
C GLY A 103 -7.44 6.11 -2.87
N GLY A 104 -7.89 4.92 -2.53
CA GLY A 104 -7.05 3.73 -2.45
C GLY A 104 -6.46 3.32 -3.81
N ALA A 105 -7.28 3.36 -4.86
CA ALA A 105 -6.85 3.02 -6.23
C ALA A 105 -5.81 4.03 -6.77
N VAL A 106 -6.04 5.33 -6.59
CA VAL A 106 -5.10 6.39 -7.02
C VAL A 106 -3.78 6.26 -6.27
N SER A 107 -3.84 6.02 -4.95
CA SER A 107 -2.65 5.81 -4.13
C SER A 107 -1.82 4.63 -4.61
N LEU A 108 -2.46 3.49 -4.90
CA LEU A 108 -1.79 2.31 -5.44
C LEU A 108 -1.08 2.60 -6.76
N VAL A 109 -1.77 3.24 -7.70
CA VAL A 109 -1.19 3.58 -9.02
C VAL A 109 0.00 4.52 -8.85
N CYS A 110 -0.12 5.57 -8.02
CA CYS A 110 0.98 6.51 -7.76
C CYS A 110 2.19 5.81 -7.10
N PHE A 111 1.95 4.89 -6.16
CA PHE A 111 3.02 4.08 -5.56
C PHE A 111 3.75 3.23 -6.60
N LEU A 112 3.02 2.56 -7.49
CA LEU A 112 3.61 1.75 -8.56
C LEU A 112 4.35 2.58 -9.63
N ILE A 113 3.96 3.84 -9.84
CA ILE A 113 4.68 4.75 -10.75
C ILE A 113 6.07 5.06 -10.22
N ILE A 114 6.20 5.32 -8.92
CA ILE A 114 7.50 5.65 -8.30
C ILE A 114 8.36 4.40 -8.08
N THR A 115 7.74 3.22 -7.91
CA THR A 115 8.48 1.99 -7.68
C THR A 115 9.29 1.61 -8.94
N PRO A 116 10.61 1.35 -8.81
CA PRO A 116 11.44 0.96 -9.95
C PRO A 116 10.91 -0.29 -10.65
N LYS A 117 10.80 -0.23 -11.97
CA LYS A 117 10.27 -1.32 -12.81
C LYS A 117 11.37 -2.12 -13.50
N VAL A 118 12.58 -1.58 -13.55
CA VAL A 118 13.73 -2.25 -14.16
C VAL A 118 14.75 -2.51 -13.06
N HIS A 119 15.13 -3.77 -12.91
CA HIS A 119 16.15 -4.19 -11.97
C HIS A 119 17.25 -4.93 -12.73
N ALA A 120 18.52 -4.67 -12.37
CA ALA A 120 19.66 -5.31 -13.01
C ALA A 120 19.62 -6.85 -12.95
N ASP A 121 18.96 -7.39 -11.92
CA ASP A 121 18.81 -8.84 -11.73
C ASP A 121 17.72 -9.47 -12.61
N PHE A 122 16.86 -8.66 -13.24
CA PHE A 122 15.82 -9.14 -14.14
C PHE A 122 16.33 -9.20 -15.58
N VAL A 123 17.22 -10.14 -15.84
CA VAL A 123 17.78 -10.36 -17.17
C VAL A 123 17.19 -11.64 -17.76
N ASN A 124 16.63 -11.54 -18.97
CA ASN A 124 16.18 -12.72 -19.69
C ASN A 124 17.39 -13.53 -20.16
N ALA A 125 17.49 -14.77 -19.67
CA ALA A 125 18.61 -15.67 -19.98
C ALA A 125 18.76 -15.96 -21.48
N ALA A 126 17.67 -15.84 -22.28
CA ALA A 126 17.70 -16.16 -23.70
C ALA A 126 18.27 -15.01 -24.57
N ASN A 127 18.13 -13.75 -24.15
CA ASN A 127 18.50 -12.60 -24.98
C ASN A 127 19.34 -11.53 -24.26
N GLY A 128 19.68 -11.73 -22.99
CA GLY A 128 20.47 -10.80 -22.18
C GLY A 128 19.81 -9.43 -21.92
N LYS A 129 18.52 -9.25 -22.28
CA LYS A 129 17.82 -7.99 -22.07
C LYS A 129 17.11 -7.98 -20.74
N ALA A 130 17.19 -6.85 -20.04
CA ALA A 130 16.37 -6.62 -18.84
C ALA A 130 14.88 -6.63 -19.22
N PHE A 131 14.05 -7.21 -18.37
CA PHE A 131 12.60 -7.16 -18.53
C PHE A 131 11.96 -6.33 -17.44
N ASN A 132 10.80 -5.74 -17.75
CA ASN A 132 10.05 -4.95 -16.80
C ASN A 132 9.40 -5.84 -15.75
N GLY A 133 9.62 -5.51 -14.48
CA GLY A 133 9.04 -6.21 -13.35
C GLY A 133 9.21 -5.39 -12.08
N PHE A 134 8.46 -5.75 -11.04
CA PHE A 134 8.63 -5.15 -9.72
C PHE A 134 9.40 -6.13 -8.83
N ALA A 135 10.49 -5.67 -8.22
CA ALA A 135 11.16 -6.44 -7.19
C ALA A 135 10.27 -6.50 -5.94
N LEU A 136 10.04 -7.71 -5.43
CA LEU A 136 9.24 -7.92 -4.21
C LEU A 136 9.77 -7.10 -3.03
N ALA A 137 11.08 -6.91 -2.95
CA ALA A 137 11.71 -6.07 -1.93
C ALA A 137 11.16 -4.64 -1.90
N HIS A 138 10.82 -4.05 -3.04
CA HIS A 138 10.25 -2.71 -3.12
C HIS A 138 8.74 -2.66 -2.85
N LEU A 139 8.05 -3.78 -2.99
CA LEU A 139 6.60 -3.89 -2.72
C LEU A 139 6.30 -4.25 -1.27
N GLY A 140 7.27 -4.85 -0.57
CA GLY A 140 7.16 -5.28 0.82
C GLY A 140 7.44 -4.17 1.83
N SER A 141 8.02 -4.57 2.96
CA SER A 141 8.30 -3.68 4.09
C SER A 141 9.23 -2.52 3.76
N ALA A 142 10.23 -2.72 2.88
CA ALA A 142 11.14 -1.66 2.46
C ALA A 142 10.43 -0.54 1.67
N GLY A 143 9.40 -0.90 0.87
CA GLY A 143 8.56 0.06 0.14
C GLY A 143 7.50 0.75 0.99
N MET A 144 7.28 0.31 2.23
CA MET A 144 6.17 0.77 3.07
C MET A 144 6.23 2.27 3.39
N PHE A 145 7.43 2.80 3.65
CA PHE A 145 7.61 4.24 3.88
C PHE A 145 7.26 5.07 2.63
N LEU A 146 7.70 4.61 1.46
CA LEU A 146 7.35 5.23 0.19
C LEU A 146 5.85 5.15 -0.08
N ALA A 147 5.22 4.01 0.20
CA ALA A 147 3.79 3.80 0.08
C ALA A 147 2.99 4.78 0.94
N MET A 148 3.43 5.02 2.17
CA MET A 148 2.82 5.98 3.09
C MET A 148 2.87 7.41 2.54
N LEU A 149 4.03 7.87 2.09
CA LEU A 149 4.19 9.22 1.53
C LEU A 149 3.39 9.40 0.25
N THR A 150 3.44 8.43 -0.66
CA THR A 150 2.69 8.48 -1.92
C THR A 150 1.19 8.48 -1.70
N ALA A 151 0.69 7.68 -0.74
CA ALA A 151 -0.72 7.65 -0.40
C ALA A 151 -1.23 9.01 0.09
N ILE A 152 -0.51 9.64 1.00
CA ILE A 152 -0.90 10.94 1.55
C ILE A 152 -0.89 12.01 0.46
N ILE A 153 0.17 12.07 -0.34
CA ILE A 153 0.33 13.12 -1.36
C ILE A 153 -0.69 12.93 -2.49
N SER A 154 -0.83 11.72 -3.02
CA SER A 154 -1.75 11.43 -4.13
C SER A 154 -3.20 11.69 -3.77
N VAL A 155 -3.65 11.24 -2.61
CA VAL A 155 -5.02 11.46 -2.14
C VAL A 155 -5.27 12.94 -1.85
N LYS A 156 -4.30 13.64 -1.29
CA LYS A 156 -4.43 15.09 -1.06
C LYS A 156 -4.62 15.85 -2.38
N ILE A 157 -3.85 15.51 -3.42
CA ILE A 157 -4.01 16.10 -4.76
C ILE A 157 -5.41 15.75 -5.30
N PHE A 158 -5.78 14.47 -5.28
CA PHE A 158 -7.07 13.97 -5.74
C PHE A 158 -8.25 14.73 -5.10
N VAL A 159 -8.27 14.82 -3.78
CA VAL A 159 -9.35 15.52 -3.05
C VAL A 159 -9.34 17.01 -3.32
N THR A 160 -8.16 17.65 -3.43
CA THR A 160 -8.06 19.08 -3.74
C THR A 160 -8.66 19.41 -5.10
N ILE A 161 -8.39 18.62 -6.13
CA ILE A 161 -8.93 18.79 -7.48
C ILE A 161 -10.44 18.56 -7.49
N LYS A 162 -10.91 17.51 -6.81
CA LYS A 162 -12.32 17.19 -6.65
C LYS A 162 -13.09 18.35 -5.98
N ASN A 163 -12.54 18.92 -4.90
CA ASN A 163 -13.15 20.02 -4.17
C ASN A 163 -13.15 21.35 -4.94
N LYS A 164 -12.25 21.52 -5.92
CA LYS A 164 -12.30 22.64 -6.87
C LYS A 164 -13.43 22.51 -7.91
N GLY A 165 -14.16 21.39 -7.89
CA GLY A 165 -15.26 21.14 -8.81
C GLY A 165 -14.82 20.67 -10.21
N TRP A 166 -13.54 20.29 -10.38
CA TRP A 166 -13.02 19.75 -11.61
C TRP A 166 -13.39 18.27 -11.74
N VAL A 167 -14.68 18.05 -11.96
CA VAL A 167 -15.31 16.71 -12.04
C VAL A 167 -16.22 16.64 -13.25
N ILE A 168 -16.36 15.47 -13.83
CA ILE A 168 -17.35 15.21 -14.87
C ILE A 168 -18.71 15.03 -14.17
N LYS A 169 -19.64 15.94 -14.47
CA LYS A 169 -21.02 15.85 -13.98
C LYS A 169 -21.85 14.99 -14.94
N MET A 170 -22.53 14.01 -14.41
CA MET A 170 -23.46 13.18 -15.16
C MET A 170 -24.89 13.74 -15.05
N PRO A 171 -25.73 13.56 -16.10
CA PRO A 171 -27.15 13.92 -16.06
C PRO A 171 -27.91 13.06 -15.04
N ASP A 172 -29.08 13.56 -14.63
CA ASP A 172 -29.98 12.84 -13.73
C ASP A 172 -30.42 11.50 -14.33
N GLY A 173 -30.51 10.47 -13.46
CA GLY A 173 -30.92 9.12 -13.88
C GLY A 173 -29.76 8.13 -14.05
N VAL A 174 -28.51 8.57 -13.98
CA VAL A 174 -27.33 7.66 -14.00
C VAL A 174 -27.14 7.02 -12.62
N PRO A 175 -26.85 5.71 -12.52
CA PRO A 175 -26.59 5.05 -11.25
C PRO A 175 -25.46 5.74 -10.45
N PRO A 176 -25.58 5.87 -9.12
CA PRO A 176 -24.60 6.60 -8.28
C PRO A 176 -23.17 6.11 -8.41
N ALA A 177 -22.96 4.78 -8.57
CA ALA A 177 -21.63 4.20 -8.73
C ALA A 177 -20.93 4.66 -10.03
N VAL A 178 -21.71 4.79 -11.12
CA VAL A 178 -21.21 5.29 -12.40
C VAL A 178 -20.85 6.77 -12.28
N THR A 179 -21.75 7.57 -11.70
CA THR A 179 -21.52 9.00 -11.46
C THR A 179 -20.25 9.25 -10.64
N GLN A 180 -20.04 8.46 -9.58
CA GLN A 180 -18.82 8.54 -8.75
C GLN A 180 -17.56 8.22 -9.54
N SER A 181 -17.60 7.18 -10.36
CA SER A 181 -16.45 6.76 -11.19
C SER A 181 -16.04 7.86 -12.19
N PHE A 182 -17.01 8.48 -12.87
CA PHE A 182 -16.74 9.59 -13.78
C PHE A 182 -16.29 10.86 -13.07
N ALA A 183 -16.85 11.15 -11.89
CA ALA A 183 -16.42 12.29 -11.08
C ALA A 183 -14.97 12.13 -10.56
N ALA A 184 -14.49 10.90 -10.37
CA ALA A 184 -13.11 10.62 -9.95
C ALA A 184 -12.11 10.69 -11.11
N LEU A 185 -12.53 10.68 -12.39
CA LEU A 185 -11.65 10.55 -13.54
C LEU A 185 -10.65 11.71 -13.67
N ILE A 186 -11.12 12.95 -13.69
CA ILE A 186 -10.26 14.14 -13.80
C ILE A 186 -9.34 14.27 -12.57
N PRO A 187 -9.83 14.20 -11.31
CA PRO A 187 -8.97 14.24 -10.13
C PRO A 187 -7.89 13.16 -10.12
N SER A 188 -8.23 11.94 -10.55
CA SER A 188 -7.26 10.83 -10.64
C SER A 188 -6.18 11.10 -11.70
N ALA A 189 -6.58 11.61 -12.88
CA ALA A 189 -5.65 11.95 -13.93
C ALA A 189 -4.62 13.00 -13.46
N PHE A 190 -5.06 14.03 -12.75
CA PHE A 190 -4.16 15.03 -12.16
C PHE A 190 -3.23 14.45 -11.11
N ALA A 191 -3.76 13.60 -10.20
CA ALA A 191 -2.95 12.95 -9.18
C ALA A 191 -1.86 12.08 -9.83
N VAL A 192 -2.22 11.23 -10.79
CA VAL A 192 -1.28 10.35 -11.51
C VAL A 192 -0.24 11.18 -12.30
N SER A 193 -0.67 12.24 -12.99
CA SER A 193 0.23 13.10 -13.76
C SER A 193 1.25 13.84 -12.89
N ALA A 194 0.90 14.19 -11.65
CA ALA A 194 1.83 14.80 -10.70
C ALA A 194 3.02 13.88 -10.36
N PHE A 195 2.83 12.57 -10.45
CA PHE A 195 3.88 11.57 -10.22
C PHE A 195 4.64 11.16 -11.48
N TRP A 196 4.19 11.55 -12.67
CA TRP A 196 4.88 11.26 -13.93
C TRP A 196 6.33 11.75 -13.95
N ASN A 197 6.58 12.94 -13.41
CA ASN A 197 7.91 13.56 -13.41
C ASN A 197 8.88 12.93 -12.40
N GLN A 198 8.39 12.01 -11.55
CA GLN A 198 9.19 11.26 -10.57
C GLN A 198 9.64 9.90 -11.10
N LEU A 199 9.29 9.55 -12.35
CA LEU A 199 9.79 8.31 -12.96
C LEU A 199 11.31 8.33 -12.93
N PRO A 200 11.96 7.32 -12.34
CA PRO A 200 13.41 7.23 -12.39
C PRO A 200 13.85 7.20 -13.85
N CYS A 201 14.64 8.16 -14.27
CA CYS A 201 15.24 8.29 -15.63
C CYS A 201 16.26 7.17 -15.91
N SER A 202 15.97 5.92 -15.56
CA SER A 202 16.84 4.76 -15.80
C SER A 202 16.26 3.83 -16.84
N VAL A 203 15.82 4.40 -17.99
CA VAL A 203 15.53 3.63 -19.19
C VAL A 203 16.19 4.36 -20.36
N ALA A 204 17.48 4.23 -20.47
CA ALA A 204 18.25 4.46 -21.68
C ALA A 204 19.26 3.32 -21.79
#